data_46750dd67c4c7d3e8951002199a03a39
#
_entry.id   46750dd67c4c7d3e8951002199a03a39
#
_cell.length_a   1.000
_cell.length_b   1.000
_cell.length_c   1.000
_cell.angle_alpha   90.00
_cell.angle_beta   90.00
_cell.angle_gamma   90.00
#
_symmetry.space_group_name_H-M   'P 1'
#
loop_
_entity.id
_entity.type
_entity.pdbx_description
1 polymer ?
#
loop_
_entity_poly.entity_id
_entity_poly.type
_entity_poly.pdbx_seq_one_letter_code
_entity_poly.pdbx_strand_id
1 'polypeptide(L)'
;NDYKEEVSLMNNSANLKHYAVFKACKNLEEVYVLYLTKRDDNANNAQFFIEASDYVAQWGDEKLALRIFLNSIETNATDVSILKYIAYKASEKEKHAYALKIYQKILQLKPKEAQSYRDVALAYQKVGKHQRALDVYNGIFNKTYSNVPSFSGVYKSINSEMKKLILKNRSQLDLVGTPSRFLHLKSSSTQARIVFEWNSNDAEFELQFVNPQKKFFKWNHTKSENASRMFKEKEQGFYMEEFLLDGIGTGEWIINIENKTRNM
;
A
#
# COMPACT_ATOMS: atom_id res chain seq x y z
N ASN A 1 -15.82 -25.84 2.90
CA ASN A 1 -15.92 -25.07 1.66
C ASN A 1 -14.94 -23.90 1.77
N ASP A 2 -13.72 -24.13 1.28
CA ASP A 2 -12.71 -23.10 1.14
C ASP A 2 -13.12 -22.22 -0.03
N TYR A 3 -13.70 -21.07 0.27
CA TYR A 3 -13.79 -19.97 -0.69
C TYR A 3 -12.38 -19.40 -0.85
N LYS A 4 -11.71 -19.76 -1.94
CA LYS A 4 -10.59 -18.95 -2.45
C LYS A 4 -11.19 -17.70 -3.03
N GLU A 5 -11.01 -16.56 -2.33
CA GLU A 5 -11.25 -15.25 -2.88
C GLU A 5 -10.23 -15.01 -4.01
N GLU A 6 -10.65 -15.26 -5.22
CA GLU A 6 -9.86 -14.90 -6.40
C GLU A 6 -10.14 -13.43 -6.69
N VAL A 7 -9.30 -12.53 -6.16
CA VAL A 7 -9.24 -11.15 -6.62
C VAL A 7 -8.63 -11.17 -8.01
N SER A 8 -9.45 -11.33 -9.04
CA SER A 8 -9.05 -11.12 -10.42
C SER A 8 -8.82 -9.61 -10.61
N LEU A 9 -7.61 -9.15 -10.35
CA LEU A 9 -7.15 -7.89 -10.92
C LEU A 9 -7.04 -8.15 -12.44
N MET A 10 -7.92 -7.56 -13.22
CA MET A 10 -7.68 -7.44 -14.65
C MET A 10 -6.39 -6.65 -14.81
N ASN A 11 -5.28 -7.37 -14.87
CA ASN A 11 -4.02 -6.83 -15.30
C ASN A 11 -4.21 -6.36 -16.73
N ASN A 12 -4.41 -5.05 -16.90
CA ASN A 12 -4.35 -4.40 -18.19
C ASN A 12 -2.88 -4.46 -18.65
N SER A 13 -2.45 -5.66 -19.07
CA SER A 13 -1.11 -5.92 -19.61
C SER A 13 -0.80 -5.07 -20.85
N ALA A 14 -1.80 -4.41 -21.42
CA ALA A 14 -1.66 -3.44 -22.49
C ALA A 14 -0.85 -2.18 -22.10
N ASN A 15 -0.70 -1.88 -20.80
CA ASN A 15 0.04 -0.71 -20.32
C ASN A 15 1.45 -1.00 -19.78
N LEU A 16 1.94 -2.24 -19.87
CA LEU A 16 3.32 -2.58 -19.50
C LEU A 16 4.28 -2.21 -20.64
N LYS A 17 4.55 -0.91 -20.76
CA LYS A 17 5.29 -0.31 -21.87
C LYS A 17 6.70 -0.91 -22.05
N HIS A 18 7.35 -1.26 -20.97
CA HIS A 18 8.70 -1.81 -20.96
C HIS A 18 8.70 -3.34 -21.07
N TYR A 19 7.67 -4.00 -20.58
CA TYR A 19 7.54 -5.46 -20.65
C TYR A 19 7.50 -5.99 -22.09
N ALA A 20 6.88 -5.25 -23.01
CA ALA A 20 6.81 -5.61 -24.44
C ALA A 20 8.19 -5.72 -25.09
N VAL A 21 9.15 -4.90 -24.63
CA VAL A 21 10.53 -4.91 -25.17
C VAL A 21 11.26 -6.21 -24.82
N PHE A 22 11.02 -6.75 -23.61
CA PHE A 22 11.64 -8.00 -23.15
C PHE A 22 11.03 -9.25 -23.83
N LYS A 23 9.81 -9.19 -24.33
CA LYS A 23 9.14 -10.33 -24.99
C LYS A 23 9.85 -10.83 -26.24
N ALA A 24 10.69 -10.01 -26.86
CA ALA A 24 11.47 -10.40 -28.02
C ALA A 24 12.70 -11.26 -27.69
N CYS A 25 13.10 -11.31 -26.40
CA CYS A 25 14.25 -12.07 -25.94
C CYS A 25 13.93 -13.57 -25.88
N LYS A 26 14.88 -14.40 -26.31
CA LYS A 26 14.74 -15.85 -26.43
C LYS A 26 15.27 -16.61 -25.22
N ASN A 27 16.07 -15.96 -24.39
CA ASN A 27 16.69 -16.53 -23.18
C ASN A 27 17.00 -15.45 -22.17
N LEU A 28 17.37 -15.88 -20.95
CA LEU A 28 17.65 -14.99 -19.83
C LEU A 28 18.86 -14.09 -20.07
N GLU A 29 19.87 -14.56 -20.80
CA GLU A 29 21.06 -13.78 -21.14
C GLU A 29 20.70 -12.57 -22.01
N GLU A 30 19.88 -12.77 -23.05
CA GLU A 30 19.36 -11.68 -23.89
C GLU A 30 18.55 -10.67 -23.08
N VAL A 31 17.70 -11.13 -22.16
CA VAL A 31 16.93 -10.28 -21.25
C VAL A 31 17.87 -9.41 -20.41
N TYR A 32 18.91 -10.02 -19.84
CA TYR A 32 19.85 -9.31 -18.98
C TYR A 32 20.71 -8.29 -19.75
N VAL A 33 21.19 -8.65 -20.92
CA VAL A 33 21.93 -7.73 -21.81
C VAL A 33 21.05 -6.55 -22.20
N LEU A 34 19.80 -6.82 -22.60
CA LEU A 34 18.84 -5.76 -22.96
C LEU A 34 18.54 -4.85 -21.75
N TYR A 35 18.35 -5.43 -20.56
CA TYR A 35 18.20 -4.67 -19.32
C TYR A 35 19.39 -3.74 -19.07
N LEU A 36 20.63 -4.24 -19.15
CA LEU A 36 21.84 -3.44 -18.95
C LEU A 36 21.95 -2.29 -19.97
N THR A 37 21.59 -2.55 -21.23
CA THR A 37 21.61 -1.53 -22.28
C THR A 37 20.60 -0.40 -22.05
N LYS A 38 19.45 -0.73 -21.43
CA LYS A 38 18.33 0.22 -21.24
C LYS A 38 18.29 0.88 -19.87
N ARG A 39 19.00 0.35 -18.87
CA ARG A 39 18.86 0.79 -17.47
C ARG A 39 19.26 2.25 -17.26
N ASP A 40 20.30 2.73 -17.94
CA ASP A 40 20.82 4.08 -17.73
C ASP A 40 19.86 5.13 -18.32
N ASP A 41 19.25 4.84 -19.47
CA ASP A 41 18.19 5.67 -20.07
C ASP A 41 16.91 5.69 -19.22
N ASN A 42 16.72 4.69 -18.35
CA ASN A 42 15.57 4.53 -17.48
C ASN A 42 15.90 4.72 -15.99
N ALA A 43 17.02 5.35 -15.65
CA ALA A 43 17.49 5.47 -14.27
C ALA A 43 16.42 6.05 -13.31
N ASN A 44 15.60 7.02 -13.76
CA ASN A 44 14.54 7.64 -12.97
C ASN A 44 13.16 6.99 -13.18
N ASN A 45 13.10 5.84 -13.83
CA ASN A 45 11.85 5.14 -14.13
C ASN A 45 11.74 3.85 -13.32
N ALA A 46 11.18 3.94 -12.11
CA ALA A 46 11.01 2.78 -11.23
C ALA A 46 10.21 1.64 -11.89
N GLN A 47 9.24 1.98 -12.75
CA GLN A 47 8.43 0.99 -13.44
C GLN A 47 9.27 0.10 -14.39
N PHE A 48 10.24 0.67 -15.06
CA PHE A 48 11.16 -0.11 -15.90
C PHE A 48 11.87 -1.21 -15.11
N PHE A 49 12.42 -0.88 -13.95
CA PHE A 49 13.11 -1.85 -13.09
C PHE A 49 12.16 -2.92 -12.54
N ILE A 50 10.94 -2.53 -12.18
CA ILE A 50 9.93 -3.45 -11.66
C ILE A 50 9.50 -4.42 -12.75
N GLU A 51 9.18 -3.93 -13.96
CA GLU A 51 8.78 -4.77 -15.09
C GLU A 51 9.93 -5.68 -15.55
N ALA A 52 11.16 -5.20 -15.59
CA ALA A 52 12.35 -6.01 -15.89
C ALA A 52 12.56 -7.11 -14.84
N SER A 53 12.40 -6.77 -13.55
CA SER A 53 12.45 -7.74 -12.45
C SER A 53 11.39 -8.84 -12.61
N ASP A 54 10.13 -8.44 -12.92
CA ASP A 54 9.03 -9.38 -13.11
C ASP A 54 9.28 -10.31 -14.30
N TYR A 55 9.82 -9.75 -15.37
CA TYR A 55 10.16 -10.54 -16.56
C TYR A 55 11.27 -11.55 -16.28
N VAL A 56 12.33 -11.14 -15.58
CA VAL A 56 13.44 -12.04 -15.18
C VAL A 56 12.95 -13.13 -14.22
N ALA A 57 12.05 -12.82 -13.29
CA ALA A 57 11.47 -13.82 -12.37
C ALA A 57 10.76 -14.95 -13.10
N GLN A 58 10.12 -14.69 -14.25
CA GLN A 58 9.48 -15.72 -15.08
C GLN A 58 10.47 -16.73 -15.68
N TRP A 59 11.74 -16.35 -15.79
CA TRP A 59 12.84 -17.25 -16.22
C TRP A 59 13.45 -18.05 -15.07
N GLY A 60 12.95 -17.87 -13.83
CA GLY A 60 13.34 -18.63 -12.65
C GLY A 60 14.57 -18.11 -11.91
N ASP A 61 15.15 -16.99 -12.30
CA ASP A 61 16.26 -16.35 -11.56
C ASP A 61 15.77 -15.29 -10.58
N GLU A 62 15.26 -15.75 -9.43
CA GLU A 62 14.79 -14.90 -8.34
C GLU A 62 15.89 -13.97 -7.75
N LYS A 63 17.15 -14.37 -7.80
CA LYS A 63 18.26 -13.56 -7.30
C LYS A 63 18.53 -12.37 -8.21
N LEU A 64 18.57 -12.61 -9.51
CA LEU A 64 18.73 -11.56 -10.51
C LEU A 64 17.53 -10.63 -10.52
N ALA A 65 16.32 -11.20 -10.49
CA ALA A 65 15.08 -10.42 -10.41
C ALA A 65 15.08 -9.49 -9.18
N LEU A 66 15.44 -9.99 -7.99
CA LEU A 66 15.54 -9.17 -6.79
C LEU A 66 16.59 -8.06 -6.92
N ARG A 67 17.76 -8.35 -7.50
CA ARG A 67 18.81 -7.34 -7.72
C ARG A 67 18.33 -6.21 -8.64
N ILE A 68 17.63 -6.56 -9.74
CA ILE A 68 17.05 -5.58 -10.64
C ILE A 68 15.99 -4.74 -9.91
N PHE A 69 15.11 -5.39 -9.14
CA PHE A 69 14.11 -4.69 -8.33
C PHE A 69 14.74 -3.67 -7.37
N LEU A 70 15.83 -4.03 -6.69
CA LEU A 70 16.50 -3.16 -5.73
C LEU A 70 17.10 -1.90 -6.38
N ASN A 71 17.50 -1.96 -7.66
CA ASN A 71 17.97 -0.79 -8.38
C ASN A 71 16.90 0.31 -8.49
N SER A 72 15.61 -0.05 -8.52
CA SER A 72 14.53 0.93 -8.48
C SER A 72 14.54 1.81 -7.22
N ILE A 73 15.02 1.26 -6.09
CA ILE A 73 15.12 1.97 -4.82
C ILE A 73 16.32 2.93 -4.84
N GLU A 74 17.45 2.47 -5.36
CA GLU A 74 18.69 3.25 -5.39
C GLU A 74 18.55 4.49 -6.28
N THR A 75 17.94 4.34 -7.43
CA THR A 75 17.74 5.43 -8.39
C THR A 75 16.66 6.44 -7.97
N ASN A 76 15.75 6.05 -7.08
CA ASN A 76 14.62 6.90 -6.65
C ASN A 76 14.61 7.15 -5.14
N ALA A 77 15.77 7.18 -4.50
CA ALA A 77 15.93 7.13 -3.03
C ALA A 77 15.29 8.31 -2.27
N THR A 78 14.88 9.40 -2.95
CA THR A 78 14.28 10.59 -2.33
C THR A 78 12.86 10.91 -2.82
N ASP A 79 12.41 10.28 -3.89
CA ASP A 79 11.03 10.47 -4.38
C ASP A 79 10.06 9.58 -3.59
N VAL A 80 9.32 10.22 -2.69
CA VAL A 80 8.40 9.53 -1.78
C VAL A 80 7.25 8.86 -2.52
N SER A 81 6.72 9.44 -3.60
CA SER A 81 5.64 8.83 -4.38
C SER A 81 6.11 7.54 -5.04
N ILE A 82 7.31 7.57 -5.60
CA ILE A 82 7.93 6.39 -6.21
C ILE A 82 8.29 5.36 -5.13
N LEU A 83 8.85 5.79 -3.99
CA LEU A 83 9.17 4.89 -2.89
C LEU A 83 7.92 4.19 -2.34
N LYS A 84 6.77 4.88 -2.21
CA LYS A 84 5.49 4.25 -1.83
C LYS A 84 5.09 3.16 -2.82
N TYR A 85 5.18 3.44 -4.13
CA TYR A 85 4.90 2.46 -5.16
C TYR A 85 5.82 1.24 -5.08
N ILE A 86 7.14 1.45 -4.92
CA ILE A 86 8.11 0.36 -4.78
C ILE A 86 7.84 -0.46 -3.50
N ALA A 87 7.53 0.20 -2.37
CA ALA A 87 7.20 -0.48 -1.12
C ALA A 87 5.96 -1.37 -1.25
N TYR A 88 4.92 -0.87 -1.93
CA TYR A 88 3.73 -1.65 -2.27
C TYR A 88 4.09 -2.88 -3.12
N LYS A 89 4.85 -2.70 -4.20
CA LYS A 89 5.31 -3.80 -5.06
C LYS A 89 6.20 -4.81 -4.32
N ALA A 90 7.05 -4.35 -3.41
CA ALA A 90 7.82 -5.25 -2.54
C ALA A 90 6.90 -6.09 -1.63
N SER A 91 5.84 -5.48 -1.08
CA SER A 91 4.86 -6.17 -0.24
C SER A 91 4.04 -7.20 -1.03
N GLU A 92 3.61 -6.86 -2.25
CA GLU A 92 2.90 -7.73 -3.18
C GLU A 92 3.73 -8.98 -3.53
N LYS A 93 5.04 -8.81 -3.71
CA LYS A 93 6.01 -9.89 -3.95
C LYS A 93 6.48 -10.60 -2.67
N GLU A 94 5.79 -10.41 -1.55
CA GLU A 94 6.15 -10.98 -0.24
C GLU A 94 7.57 -10.61 0.26
N LYS A 95 8.22 -9.63 -0.34
CA LYS A 95 9.53 -9.11 0.08
C LYS A 95 9.38 -8.12 1.24
N HIS A 96 8.64 -8.53 2.29
CA HIS A 96 8.21 -7.68 3.40
C HIS A 96 9.37 -7.00 4.15
N ALA A 97 10.54 -7.64 4.25
CA ALA A 97 11.71 -7.05 4.89
C ALA A 97 12.24 -5.82 4.12
N TYR A 98 12.18 -5.85 2.79
CA TYR A 98 12.53 -4.69 1.95
C TYR A 98 11.46 -3.61 2.03
N ALA A 99 10.18 -3.99 1.95
CA ALA A 99 9.08 -3.05 2.13
C ALA A 99 9.21 -2.27 3.44
N LEU A 100 9.50 -2.96 4.56
CA LEU A 100 9.72 -2.30 5.85
C LEU A 100 10.86 -1.26 5.79
N LYS A 101 12.00 -1.59 5.18
CA LYS A 101 13.11 -0.63 5.04
C LYS A 101 12.71 0.59 4.23
N ILE A 102 11.92 0.39 3.16
CA ILE A 102 11.45 1.49 2.32
C ILE A 102 10.46 2.38 3.10
N TYR A 103 9.49 1.79 3.82
CA TYR A 103 8.56 2.57 4.65
C TYR A 103 9.28 3.32 5.77
N GLN A 104 10.31 2.73 6.38
CA GLN A 104 11.16 3.45 7.35
C GLN A 104 11.90 4.64 6.70
N LYS A 105 12.39 4.49 5.48
CA LYS A 105 13.00 5.58 4.71
C LYS A 105 11.97 6.67 4.39
N ILE A 106 10.76 6.30 3.98
CA ILE A 106 9.66 7.26 3.75
C ILE A 106 9.35 8.04 5.02
N LEU A 107 9.26 7.38 6.18
CA LEU A 107 9.05 8.06 7.46
C LEU A 107 10.19 9.05 7.79
N GLN A 108 11.44 8.71 7.48
CA GLN A 108 12.57 9.66 7.65
C GLN A 108 12.47 10.87 6.73
N LEU A 109 12.01 10.69 5.48
CA LEU A 109 11.83 11.77 4.52
C LEU A 109 10.59 12.62 4.82
N LYS A 110 9.56 12.01 5.39
CA LYS A 110 8.26 12.61 5.66
C LYS A 110 7.82 12.41 7.12
N PRO A 111 8.57 12.90 8.09
CA PRO A 111 8.30 12.65 9.52
C PRO A 111 7.06 13.39 10.05
N LYS A 112 6.47 14.29 9.26
CA LYS A 112 5.25 15.03 9.61
C LYS A 112 3.99 14.43 8.99
N GLU A 113 4.11 13.46 8.08
CA GLU A 113 2.97 12.81 7.45
C GLU A 113 2.41 11.68 8.33
N ALA A 114 1.13 11.77 8.67
CA ALA A 114 0.44 10.82 9.57
C ALA A 114 0.46 9.37 9.02
N GLN A 115 0.29 9.21 7.70
CA GLN A 115 0.27 7.89 7.07
C GLN A 115 1.62 7.19 7.16
N SER A 116 2.75 7.90 7.14
CA SER A 116 4.09 7.28 7.21
C SER A 116 4.27 6.44 8.49
N TYR A 117 3.68 6.84 9.61
CA TYR A 117 3.70 6.06 10.85
C TYR A 117 2.83 4.80 10.76
N ARG A 118 1.63 4.93 10.19
CA ARG A 118 0.73 3.80 9.97
C ARG A 118 1.38 2.75 9.05
N ASP A 119 1.98 3.18 7.95
CA ASP A 119 2.61 2.29 6.96
C ASP A 119 3.78 1.53 7.58
N VAL A 120 4.61 2.18 8.39
CA VAL A 120 5.68 1.51 9.16
C VAL A 120 5.11 0.50 10.16
N ALA A 121 4.02 0.83 10.87
CA ALA A 121 3.39 -0.10 11.82
C ALA A 121 2.86 -1.35 11.09
N LEU A 122 2.20 -1.18 9.95
CA LEU A 122 1.74 -2.31 9.12
C LEU A 122 2.91 -3.14 8.60
N ALA A 123 3.98 -2.49 8.13
CA ALA A 123 5.17 -3.20 7.66
C ALA A 123 5.86 -3.99 8.78
N TYR A 124 5.89 -3.47 10.02
CA TYR A 124 6.34 -4.25 11.18
C TYR A 124 5.48 -5.50 11.43
N GLN A 125 4.15 -5.39 11.29
CA GLN A 125 3.27 -6.56 11.43
C GLN A 125 3.57 -7.62 10.38
N LYS A 126 3.79 -7.21 9.12
CA LYS A 126 4.10 -8.12 8.01
C LYS A 126 5.41 -8.91 8.19
N VAL A 127 6.37 -8.38 8.93
CA VAL A 127 7.63 -9.07 9.27
C VAL A 127 7.60 -9.74 10.66
N GLY A 128 6.42 -9.85 11.29
CA GLY A 128 6.26 -10.50 12.58
C GLY A 128 6.74 -9.68 13.80
N LYS A 129 7.13 -8.41 13.62
CA LYS A 129 7.58 -7.53 14.70
C LYS A 129 6.38 -6.84 15.37
N HIS A 130 5.48 -7.65 15.94
CA HIS A 130 4.17 -7.20 16.44
C HIS A 130 4.29 -6.16 17.56
N GLN A 131 5.26 -6.32 18.48
CA GLN A 131 5.48 -5.32 19.55
C GLN A 131 5.88 -3.97 18.97
N ARG A 132 6.79 -3.94 17.99
CA ARG A 132 7.18 -2.68 17.33
C ARG A 132 6.00 -1.97 16.65
N ALA A 133 5.10 -2.73 16.06
CA ALA A 133 3.87 -2.18 15.48
C ALA A 133 2.97 -1.58 16.56
N LEU A 134 2.80 -2.28 17.69
CA LEU A 134 2.03 -1.79 18.84
C LEU A 134 2.63 -0.52 19.44
N ASP A 135 3.97 -0.47 19.57
CA ASP A 135 4.68 0.71 20.10
C ASP A 135 4.40 1.95 19.24
N VAL A 136 4.40 1.81 17.90
CA VAL A 136 4.06 2.90 16.99
C VAL A 136 2.60 3.34 17.18
N TYR A 137 1.66 2.41 17.27
CA TYR A 137 0.25 2.75 17.49
C TYR A 137 0.03 3.39 18.86
N ASN A 138 0.65 2.89 19.93
CA ASN A 138 0.60 3.50 21.24
C ASN A 138 1.14 4.94 21.19
N GLY A 139 2.23 5.18 20.48
CA GLY A 139 2.78 6.52 20.29
C GLY A 139 1.79 7.48 19.64
N ILE A 140 1.01 7.03 18.66
CA ILE A 140 -0.02 7.84 17.99
C ILE A 140 -1.15 8.17 18.99
N PHE A 141 -1.69 7.17 19.69
CA PHE A 141 -2.80 7.37 20.62
C PHE A 141 -2.41 8.16 21.86
N ASN A 142 -1.16 8.03 22.34
CA ASN A 142 -0.60 8.75 23.47
C ASN A 142 0.01 10.10 23.06
N LYS A 143 -0.11 10.50 21.78
CA LYS A 143 0.34 11.79 21.23
C LYS A 143 1.85 12.05 21.43
N THR A 144 2.69 11.01 21.35
CA THR A 144 4.15 11.16 21.50
C THR A 144 4.84 11.75 20.26
N TYR A 145 4.17 11.72 19.11
CA TYR A 145 4.68 12.28 17.85
C TYR A 145 4.24 13.73 17.67
N SER A 146 4.83 14.64 18.45
CA SER A 146 4.48 16.06 18.50
C SER A 146 4.76 16.83 17.20
N ASN A 147 5.59 16.29 16.32
CA ASN A 147 5.93 16.85 15.00
C ASN A 147 4.85 16.60 13.93
N VAL A 148 3.88 15.71 14.18
CA VAL A 148 2.78 15.44 13.25
C VAL A 148 1.61 16.35 13.59
N PRO A 149 1.12 17.18 12.64
CA PRO A 149 0.03 18.13 12.90
C PRO A 149 -1.25 17.44 13.37
N SER A 150 -1.60 16.32 12.77
CA SER A 150 -2.80 15.54 13.14
C SER A 150 -2.74 14.12 12.58
N PHE A 151 -3.28 13.18 13.33
CA PHE A 151 -3.54 11.82 12.86
C PHE A 151 -5.01 11.57 12.51
N SER A 152 -5.87 12.62 12.52
CA SER A 152 -7.32 12.45 12.38
C SER A 152 -7.72 11.75 11.07
N GLY A 153 -7.00 11.98 9.98
CA GLY A 153 -7.28 11.38 8.68
C GLY A 153 -7.02 9.87 8.61
N VAL A 154 -6.10 9.35 9.43
CA VAL A 154 -5.76 7.92 9.49
C VAL A 154 -6.27 7.22 10.76
N TYR A 155 -6.90 7.98 11.66
CA TYR A 155 -7.24 7.50 13.00
C TYR A 155 -8.20 6.30 13.00
N LYS A 156 -9.19 6.30 12.11
CA LYS A 156 -10.17 5.22 11.97
C LYS A 156 -9.44 3.92 11.60
N SER A 157 -8.58 3.97 10.60
CA SER A 157 -7.84 2.81 10.12
C SER A 157 -6.83 2.30 11.14
N ILE A 158 -6.07 3.19 11.79
CA ILE A 158 -5.14 2.83 12.86
C ILE A 158 -5.89 2.15 14.02
N ASN A 159 -7.07 2.66 14.38
CA ASN A 159 -7.89 2.04 15.43
C ASN A 159 -8.31 0.60 15.07
N SER A 160 -8.75 0.38 13.83
CA SER A 160 -9.11 -0.95 13.33
C SER A 160 -7.90 -1.89 13.29
N GLU A 161 -6.76 -1.41 12.84
CA GLU A 161 -5.53 -2.17 12.69
C GLU A 161 -4.91 -2.56 14.04
N MET A 162 -4.88 -1.62 15.00
CA MET A 162 -4.43 -1.89 16.37
C MET A 162 -5.33 -2.90 17.09
N LYS A 163 -6.66 -2.77 16.94
CA LYS A 163 -7.60 -3.77 17.47
C LYS A 163 -7.29 -5.16 16.93
N LYS A 164 -7.13 -5.29 15.61
CA LYS A 164 -6.82 -6.57 14.96
C LYS A 164 -5.47 -7.13 15.42
N LEU A 165 -4.45 -6.28 15.53
CA LEU A 165 -3.13 -6.68 16.03
C LEU A 165 -3.22 -7.26 17.44
N ILE A 166 -3.87 -6.55 18.37
CA ILE A 166 -4.01 -6.98 19.77
C ILE A 166 -4.84 -8.27 19.87
N LEU A 167 -5.99 -8.34 19.17
CA LEU A 167 -6.83 -9.54 19.20
C LEU A 167 -6.09 -10.79 18.72
N LYS A 168 -5.28 -10.64 17.67
CA LYS A 168 -4.57 -11.77 17.06
C LYS A 168 -3.33 -12.20 17.86
N ASN A 169 -2.63 -11.26 18.51
CA ASN A 169 -1.32 -11.52 19.09
C ASN A 169 -1.24 -11.22 20.60
N ARG A 170 -2.38 -11.15 21.30
CA ARG A 170 -2.46 -10.68 22.69
C ARG A 170 -1.47 -11.33 23.65
N SER A 171 -1.28 -12.63 23.53
CA SER A 171 -0.37 -13.40 24.40
C SER A 171 1.12 -13.11 24.18
N GLN A 172 1.46 -12.43 23.09
CA GLN A 172 2.84 -12.11 22.69
C GLN A 172 3.16 -10.62 22.84
N LEU A 173 2.19 -9.81 23.28
CA LEU A 173 2.31 -8.36 23.37
C LEU A 173 2.39 -7.89 24.80
N ASP A 174 3.34 -7.00 25.08
CA ASP A 174 3.30 -6.15 26.25
C ASP A 174 2.32 -5.00 25.98
N LEU A 175 1.25 -4.95 26.79
CA LEU A 175 0.19 -3.96 26.65
C LEU A 175 0.38 -2.74 27.55
N VAL A 176 1.51 -2.60 28.21
CA VAL A 176 1.85 -1.41 29.01
C VAL A 176 1.82 -0.17 28.12
N GLY A 177 1.14 0.89 28.57
CA GLY A 177 0.98 2.11 27.80
C GLY A 177 -0.10 2.06 26.71
N THR A 178 -0.78 0.91 26.56
CA THR A 178 -1.89 0.78 25.61
C THR A 178 -3.16 1.43 26.20
N PRO A 179 -3.88 2.30 25.43
CA PRO A 179 -5.10 2.93 25.92
C PRO A 179 -6.14 1.89 26.36
N SER A 180 -6.82 2.14 27.49
CA SER A 180 -7.72 1.17 28.18
C SER A 180 -8.80 0.58 27.26
N ARG A 181 -9.31 1.35 26.30
CA ARG A 181 -10.30 0.88 25.33
C ARG A 181 -9.84 -0.31 24.47
N PHE A 182 -8.54 -0.56 24.36
CA PHE A 182 -7.96 -1.69 23.63
C PHE A 182 -7.66 -2.89 24.54
N LEU A 183 -7.77 -2.74 25.85
CA LEU A 183 -7.48 -3.82 26.80
C LEU A 183 -8.62 -4.82 26.94
N HIS A 184 -9.87 -4.40 26.64
CA HIS A 184 -11.09 -5.20 26.82
C HIS A 184 -11.79 -5.48 25.47
N LEU A 185 -11.01 -5.74 24.42
CA LEU A 185 -11.55 -6.02 23.09
C LEU A 185 -12.31 -7.35 23.07
N LYS A 186 -13.49 -7.33 22.46
CA LYS A 186 -14.21 -8.52 22.01
C LYS A 186 -14.03 -8.67 20.51
N SER A 187 -14.15 -9.89 20.00
CA SER A 187 -14.13 -10.15 18.55
C SER A 187 -15.15 -9.24 17.84
N SER A 188 -14.74 -8.65 16.73
CA SER A 188 -15.60 -7.81 15.91
C SER A 188 -16.33 -8.66 14.87
N SER A 189 -17.57 -8.29 14.58
CA SER A 189 -18.38 -8.91 13.52
C SER A 189 -18.18 -8.30 12.15
N THR A 190 -17.23 -7.38 11.97
CA THR A 190 -16.95 -6.77 10.64
C THR A 190 -16.60 -7.85 9.64
N GLN A 191 -17.42 -8.00 8.61
CA GLN A 191 -17.29 -9.08 7.63
C GLN A 191 -16.22 -8.77 6.58
N ALA A 192 -16.10 -7.51 6.13
CA ALA A 192 -15.02 -7.09 5.27
C ALA A 192 -14.57 -5.66 5.57
N ARG A 193 -13.28 -5.45 5.38
CA ARG A 193 -12.63 -4.15 5.48
C ARG A 193 -11.83 -3.91 4.21
N ILE A 194 -12.14 -2.86 3.49
CA ILE A 194 -11.47 -2.47 2.26
C ILE A 194 -10.74 -1.16 2.52
N VAL A 195 -9.46 -1.10 2.16
CA VAL A 195 -8.64 0.10 2.25
C VAL A 195 -8.12 0.42 0.87
N PHE A 196 -8.45 1.62 0.39
CA PHE A 196 -7.85 2.19 -0.80
C PHE A 196 -6.71 3.10 -0.39
N GLU A 197 -5.60 2.98 -1.07
CA GLU A 197 -4.42 3.83 -0.89
C GLU A 197 -3.96 4.33 -2.25
N TRP A 198 -3.48 5.58 -2.29
CA TRP A 198 -2.91 6.18 -3.49
C TRP A 198 -1.62 6.92 -3.15
N ASN A 199 -0.77 7.13 -4.15
CA ASN A 199 0.56 7.67 -3.96
C ASN A 199 0.74 9.12 -4.47
N SER A 200 -0.31 9.73 -5.00
CA SER A 200 -0.30 11.11 -5.50
C SER A 200 -1.28 11.98 -4.73
N ASN A 201 -0.83 13.15 -4.32
CA ASN A 201 -1.65 14.15 -3.63
C ASN A 201 -2.62 14.92 -4.54
N ASP A 202 -2.55 14.70 -5.84
CA ASP A 202 -3.43 15.30 -6.85
C ASP A 202 -4.28 14.25 -7.59
N ALA A 203 -4.29 13.00 -7.12
CA ALA A 203 -5.09 11.96 -7.72
C ALA A 203 -6.58 12.29 -7.60
N GLU A 204 -7.30 12.25 -8.72
CA GLU A 204 -8.75 12.39 -8.77
C GLU A 204 -9.35 11.11 -9.36
N PHE A 205 -10.32 10.51 -8.66
CA PHE A 205 -10.95 9.26 -9.08
C PHE A 205 -12.34 9.07 -8.46
N GLU A 206 -13.14 8.19 -9.05
CA GLU A 206 -14.38 7.71 -8.52
C GLU A 206 -14.25 6.23 -8.15
N LEU A 207 -14.74 5.84 -6.98
CA LEU A 207 -14.93 4.45 -6.58
C LEU A 207 -16.41 4.12 -6.65
N GLN A 208 -16.75 2.99 -7.26
CA GLN A 208 -18.11 2.46 -7.28
C GLN A 208 -18.10 1.04 -6.70
N PHE A 209 -18.87 0.84 -5.65
CA PHE A 209 -19.10 -0.47 -5.04
C PHE A 209 -20.43 -1.00 -5.51
N VAL A 210 -20.44 -2.15 -6.17
CA VAL A 210 -21.64 -2.82 -6.63
C VAL A 210 -21.84 -4.09 -5.84
N ASN A 211 -22.97 -4.22 -5.14
CA ASN A 211 -23.29 -5.38 -4.32
C ASN A 211 -23.86 -6.54 -5.18
N PRO A 212 -24.01 -7.77 -4.62
CA PRO A 212 -24.56 -8.92 -5.32
C PRO A 212 -25.97 -8.70 -5.90
N GLN A 213 -26.74 -7.75 -5.34
CA GLN A 213 -28.08 -7.37 -5.82
C GLN A 213 -28.03 -6.26 -6.87
N LYS A 214 -26.84 -5.97 -7.43
CA LYS A 214 -26.59 -4.92 -8.43
C LYS A 214 -26.93 -3.50 -7.97
N LYS A 215 -27.08 -3.26 -6.68
CA LYS A 215 -27.16 -1.91 -6.12
C LYS A 215 -25.75 -1.36 -5.96
N PHE A 216 -25.57 -0.07 -6.18
CA PHE A 216 -24.25 0.54 -6.11
C PHE A 216 -24.23 1.76 -5.20
N PHE A 217 -23.04 2.01 -4.65
CA PHE A 217 -22.63 3.20 -3.93
C PHE A 217 -21.42 3.80 -4.64
N LYS A 218 -21.38 5.13 -4.76
CA LYS A 218 -20.25 5.86 -5.33
C LYS A 218 -19.59 6.73 -4.27
N TRP A 219 -18.28 6.79 -4.35
CA TRP A 219 -17.46 7.72 -3.58
C TRP A 219 -16.53 8.46 -4.53
N ASN A 220 -16.65 9.80 -4.54
CA ASN A 220 -15.89 10.64 -5.44
C ASN A 220 -14.72 11.30 -4.68
N HIS A 221 -13.53 11.13 -5.19
CA HIS A 221 -12.33 11.80 -4.74
C HIS A 221 -11.89 12.80 -5.80
N THR A 222 -12.59 13.94 -5.86
CA THR A 222 -12.35 15.01 -6.85
C THR A 222 -12.35 16.36 -6.18
N LYS A 223 -11.62 17.32 -6.77
CA LYS A 223 -11.60 18.73 -6.29
C LYS A 223 -12.97 19.37 -6.34
N SER A 224 -13.82 18.98 -7.30
CA SER A 224 -15.18 19.51 -7.45
C SER A 224 -16.11 19.11 -6.31
N GLU A 225 -15.97 17.87 -5.80
CA GLU A 225 -16.91 17.34 -4.79
C GLU A 225 -16.32 17.24 -3.39
N ASN A 226 -15.01 17.03 -3.28
CA ASN A 226 -14.32 16.76 -2.01
C ASN A 226 -13.07 17.63 -1.77
N ALA A 227 -13.07 18.89 -2.22
CA ALA A 227 -11.93 19.80 -2.07
C ALA A 227 -11.42 19.90 -0.61
N SER A 228 -12.33 20.01 0.35
CA SER A 228 -11.97 20.10 1.79
C SER A 228 -11.25 18.83 2.28
N ARG A 229 -11.66 17.66 1.80
CA ARG A 229 -11.00 16.37 2.10
C ARG A 229 -9.60 16.33 1.50
N MET A 230 -9.45 16.66 0.22
CA MET A 230 -8.16 16.67 -0.46
C MET A 230 -7.19 17.69 0.13
N PHE A 231 -7.69 18.82 0.63
CA PHE A 231 -6.88 19.77 1.38
C PHE A 231 -6.32 19.16 2.68
N LYS A 232 -7.19 18.50 3.48
CA LYS A 232 -6.77 17.83 4.73
C LYS A 232 -5.77 16.70 4.47
N GLU A 233 -5.90 15.98 3.37
CA GLU A 233 -4.95 14.94 2.98
C GLU A 233 -3.54 15.51 2.78
N LYS A 234 -3.44 16.63 2.05
CA LYS A 234 -2.18 17.33 1.86
C LYS A 234 -1.60 17.88 3.16
N GLU A 235 -2.45 18.47 4.00
CA GLU A 235 -2.04 19.05 5.28
C GLU A 235 -1.52 18.00 6.26
N GLN A 236 -2.19 16.84 6.37
CA GLN A 236 -1.88 15.79 7.33
C GLN A 236 -0.99 14.69 6.75
N GLY A 237 -0.78 14.67 5.44
CA GLY A 237 0.01 13.65 4.75
C GLY A 237 -0.60 12.27 4.87
N PHE A 238 -1.85 12.11 4.38
CA PHE A 238 -2.47 10.80 4.25
C PHE A 238 -3.24 10.70 2.92
N TYR A 239 -3.17 9.55 2.29
CA TYR A 239 -3.71 9.28 0.96
C TYR A 239 -4.37 7.91 0.98
N MET A 240 -5.47 7.82 1.74
CA MET A 240 -6.18 6.57 1.94
C MET A 240 -7.63 6.78 2.39
N GLU A 241 -8.49 5.80 2.10
CA GLU A 241 -9.84 5.71 2.64
C GLU A 241 -10.17 4.28 3.05
N GLU A 242 -10.91 4.13 4.14
CA GLU A 242 -11.34 2.85 4.68
C GLU A 242 -12.86 2.69 4.63
N PHE A 243 -13.29 1.62 3.99
CA PHE A 243 -14.68 1.19 3.94
C PHE A 243 -14.86 -0.08 4.79
N LEU A 244 -15.77 -0.02 5.75
CA LEU A 244 -16.18 -1.17 6.54
C LEU A 244 -17.51 -1.66 5.98
N LEU A 245 -17.56 -2.91 5.56
CA LEU A 245 -18.74 -3.56 5.02
C LEU A 245 -19.27 -4.54 6.07
N ASP A 246 -20.34 -4.12 6.76
CA ASP A 246 -21.04 -4.96 7.72
C ASP A 246 -22.29 -5.56 7.04
N GLY A 247 -22.67 -6.78 7.44
CA GLY A 247 -23.87 -7.42 6.92
C GLY A 247 -23.82 -7.76 5.43
N ILE A 248 -22.63 -7.91 4.86
CA ILE A 248 -22.48 -8.34 3.47
C ILE A 248 -23.04 -9.75 3.31
N GLY A 249 -24.07 -9.87 2.47
CA GLY A 249 -24.59 -11.17 2.03
C GLY A 249 -23.56 -11.93 1.19
N THR A 250 -23.80 -13.22 0.99
CA THR A 250 -23.01 -14.04 0.07
C THR A 250 -23.22 -13.57 -1.36
N GLY A 251 -22.14 -13.54 -2.16
CA GLY A 251 -22.17 -13.19 -3.57
C GLY A 251 -20.97 -12.33 -4.00
N GLU A 252 -20.93 -12.01 -5.27
CA GLU A 252 -19.87 -11.24 -5.88
C GLU A 252 -20.09 -9.74 -5.64
N TRP A 253 -19.04 -9.06 -5.18
CA TRP A 253 -18.94 -7.61 -5.10
C TRP A 253 -17.98 -7.10 -6.17
N ILE A 254 -18.40 -6.08 -6.90
CA ILE A 254 -17.57 -5.45 -7.92
C ILE A 254 -17.15 -4.08 -7.42
N ILE A 255 -15.87 -3.77 -7.55
CA ILE A 255 -15.33 -2.45 -7.23
C ILE A 255 -14.75 -1.87 -8.52
N ASN A 256 -15.39 -0.83 -9.02
CA ASN A 256 -14.91 -0.10 -10.19
C ASN A 256 -14.14 1.13 -9.73
N ILE A 257 -13.02 1.39 -10.38
CA ILE A 257 -12.19 2.58 -10.16
C ILE A 257 -12.11 3.33 -11.49
N GLU A 258 -12.59 4.57 -11.50
CA GLU A 258 -12.50 5.44 -12.66
C GLU A 258 -11.53 6.59 -12.39
N ASN A 259 -10.47 6.70 -13.17
CA ASN A 259 -9.52 7.80 -13.07
C ASN A 259 -10.17 9.08 -13.62
N LYS A 260 -10.24 10.11 -12.78
CA LYS A 260 -10.76 11.45 -13.12
C LYS A 260 -9.64 12.50 -13.21
N THR A 261 -8.40 12.10 -12.92
CA THR A 261 -7.25 13.01 -13.02
C THR A 261 -7.14 13.51 -14.46
N ARG A 262 -7.29 14.80 -14.67
CA ARG A 262 -7.07 15.40 -16.00
C ARG A 262 -5.58 15.35 -16.29
N ASN A 263 -5.20 14.72 -17.40
CA ASN A 263 -3.85 14.89 -17.95
C ASN A 263 -3.72 16.36 -18.37
N MET A 264 -2.97 17.13 -17.62
CA MET A 264 -2.56 18.48 -18.03
C MET A 264 -1.41 18.36 -19.02
#